data_e07a3b9a73e2e13cd164d2215816b036
#
_entry.id   e07a3b9a73e2e13cd164d2215816b036
#
_cell.length_a   1.000
_cell.length_b   1.000
_cell.length_c   1.000
_cell.angle_alpha   90.00
_cell.angle_beta   90.00
_cell.angle_gamma   90.00
#
_symmetry.space_group_name_H-M   'P 1'
#
loop_
_entity.id
_entity.type
_entity.pdbx_description
1 polymer ?
#
loop_
_entity_poly.entity_id
_entity_poly.type
_entity_poly.pdbx_seq_one_letter_code
_entity_poly.pdbx_strand_id
1 'polypeptide(L)'
;MDHNDHVNLLRPANLSSGIYADLGAGSGAFTLALRELVGLDSTIHAVDRDKSALQELEKAHRARFHSTERLLLLSSDFSHPLSLPPLDGIVMANSLHFFKDKEKILRHVHEFLKPNGALLTIEYNVDSGNMWVPHPLTFETYHTLAPHAGFSEPRLLAKVPSRFLREFYSAIAYRIE
;
A
#
# COMPACT_ATOMS: atom_id res chain seq x y z
N MET A 1 -1.69 15.05 -5.86
CA MET A 1 -1.11 15.01 -4.49
C MET A 1 0.39 15.20 -4.61
N ASP A 2 0.98 15.95 -3.72
CA ASP A 2 2.43 16.05 -3.60
C ASP A 2 2.98 15.00 -2.62
N HIS A 3 4.30 15.00 -2.38
CA HIS A 3 4.93 14.03 -1.49
C HIS A 3 4.42 14.16 -0.04
N ASN A 4 4.21 15.38 0.45
CA ASN A 4 3.73 15.61 1.82
C ASN A 4 2.31 15.08 2.01
N ASP A 5 1.47 15.17 0.97
CA ASP A 5 0.13 14.57 0.98
C ASP A 5 0.21 13.05 1.18
N HIS A 6 1.12 12.37 0.45
CA HIS A 6 1.32 10.92 0.59
C HIS A 6 1.82 10.54 1.99
N VAL A 7 2.79 11.30 2.52
CA VAL A 7 3.29 11.10 3.89
C VAL A 7 2.18 11.29 4.92
N ASN A 8 1.35 12.34 4.77
CA ASN A 8 0.27 12.65 5.71
C ASN A 8 -0.84 11.59 5.71
N LEU A 9 -1.07 10.90 4.58
CA LEU A 9 -1.99 9.76 4.52
C LEU A 9 -1.50 8.54 5.32
N LEU A 10 -0.18 8.35 5.45
CA LEU A 10 0.41 7.22 6.17
C LEU A 10 0.80 7.56 7.61
N ARG A 11 1.14 8.82 7.91
CA ARG A 11 1.67 9.27 9.22
C ARG A 11 0.83 8.83 10.42
N PRO A 12 -0.53 8.86 10.39
CA PRO A 12 -1.34 8.45 11.55
C PRO A 12 -1.28 6.95 11.87
N ALA A 13 -0.64 6.15 11.01
CA ALA A 13 -0.39 4.74 11.27
C ALA A 13 0.71 4.53 12.34
N ASN A 14 1.57 5.53 12.57
CA ASN A 14 2.65 5.50 13.56
C ASN A 14 3.55 4.25 13.40
N LEU A 15 4.06 4.05 12.17
CA LEU A 15 4.87 2.89 11.82
C LEU A 15 6.26 2.97 12.47
N SER A 16 6.79 1.81 12.87
CA SER A 16 8.16 1.64 13.35
C SER A 16 9.09 1.11 12.25
N SER A 17 10.40 1.05 12.51
CA SER A 17 11.33 0.38 11.62
C SER A 17 10.99 -1.13 11.49
N GLY A 18 11.20 -1.70 10.29
CA GLY A 18 10.85 -3.09 10.01
C GLY A 18 11.01 -3.48 8.55
N ILE A 19 10.35 -4.55 8.16
CA ILE A 19 10.34 -5.07 6.79
C ILE A 19 8.95 -4.82 6.20
N TYR A 20 8.89 -4.05 5.12
CA TYR A 20 7.65 -3.61 4.49
C TYR A 20 7.59 -4.02 3.02
N ALA A 21 6.39 -4.08 2.48
CA ALA A 21 6.16 -4.11 1.03
C ALA A 21 5.22 -2.97 0.61
N ASP A 22 5.46 -2.45 -0.60
CA ASP A 22 4.53 -1.59 -1.33
C ASP A 22 4.05 -2.39 -2.55
N LEU A 23 2.79 -2.83 -2.53
CA LEU A 23 2.20 -3.69 -3.54
C LEU A 23 1.42 -2.86 -4.57
N GLY A 24 1.95 -2.79 -5.79
CA GLY A 24 1.54 -1.84 -6.81
C GLY A 24 2.27 -0.51 -6.66
N ALA A 25 3.59 -0.55 -6.45
CA ALA A 25 4.41 0.60 -6.08
C ALA A 25 4.46 1.70 -7.17
N GLY A 26 4.24 1.33 -8.45
CA GLY A 26 4.35 2.26 -9.56
C GLY A 26 5.70 3.00 -9.56
N SER A 27 5.68 4.29 -9.83
CA SER A 27 6.87 5.17 -9.77
C SER A 27 7.27 5.60 -8.35
N GLY A 28 6.63 5.05 -7.30
CA GLY A 28 7.12 5.10 -5.92
C GLY A 28 6.55 6.21 -5.04
N ALA A 29 5.43 6.83 -5.40
CA ALA A 29 4.86 7.90 -4.58
C ALA A 29 4.68 7.48 -3.11
N PHE A 30 4.10 6.31 -2.86
CA PHE A 30 3.89 5.79 -1.51
C PHE A 30 5.10 5.05 -0.95
N THR A 31 5.94 4.43 -1.79
CA THR A 31 7.24 3.88 -1.36
C THR A 31 8.13 4.97 -0.73
N LEU A 32 8.21 6.15 -1.36
CA LEU A 32 9.00 7.29 -0.84
C LEU A 32 8.40 7.83 0.47
N ALA A 33 7.08 7.94 0.55
CA ALA A 33 6.38 8.35 1.76
C ALA A 33 6.58 7.36 2.92
N LEU A 34 6.47 6.07 2.63
CA LEU A 34 6.74 4.99 3.58
C LEU A 34 8.18 5.07 4.09
N ARG A 35 9.17 5.22 3.18
CA ARG A 35 10.59 5.34 3.53
C ARG A 35 10.85 6.50 4.50
N GLU A 36 10.21 7.64 4.28
CA GLU A 36 10.35 8.79 5.18
C GLU A 36 9.85 8.50 6.60
N LEU A 37 8.79 7.70 6.72
CA LEU A 37 8.17 7.38 8.01
C LEU A 37 8.89 6.25 8.76
N VAL A 38 9.36 5.22 8.06
CA VAL A 38 9.98 4.04 8.68
C VAL A 38 11.50 4.12 8.78
N GLY A 39 12.12 5.13 8.16
CA GLY A 39 13.57 5.37 8.21
C GLY A 39 14.40 4.45 7.29
N LEU A 40 15.70 4.77 7.19
CA LEU A 40 16.63 4.09 6.28
C LEU A 40 17.03 2.67 6.76
N ASP A 41 16.85 2.38 8.04
CA ASP A 41 17.15 1.05 8.61
C ASP A 41 16.10 0.00 8.25
N SER A 42 14.93 0.43 7.76
CA SER A 42 13.86 -0.45 7.31
C SER A 42 14.15 -1.01 5.91
N THR A 43 13.70 -2.24 5.66
CA THR A 43 13.72 -2.83 4.33
C THR A 43 12.36 -2.63 3.66
N ILE A 44 12.34 -2.17 2.42
CA ILE A 44 11.12 -2.01 1.64
C ILE A 44 11.22 -2.82 0.35
N HIS A 45 10.29 -3.74 0.15
CA HIS A 45 10.06 -4.46 -1.09
C HIS A 45 9.03 -3.69 -1.92
N ALA A 46 9.47 -3.04 -3.00
CA ALA A 46 8.58 -2.36 -3.93
C ALA A 46 8.23 -3.31 -5.08
N VAL A 47 6.98 -3.69 -5.17
CA VAL A 47 6.46 -4.68 -6.13
C VAL A 47 5.57 -4.00 -7.15
N ASP A 48 5.89 -4.12 -8.43
CA ASP A 48 5.04 -3.67 -9.53
C ASP A 48 5.30 -4.50 -10.79
N ARG A 49 4.31 -4.61 -11.66
CA ARG A 49 4.46 -5.27 -12.97
C ARG A 49 5.26 -4.44 -13.94
N ASP A 50 5.19 -3.11 -13.81
CA ASP A 50 5.86 -2.16 -14.70
C ASP A 50 7.31 -1.94 -14.24
N LYS A 51 8.22 -2.62 -14.94
CA LYS A 51 9.66 -2.48 -14.67
C LYS A 51 10.17 -1.05 -14.89
N SER A 52 9.58 -0.28 -15.82
CA SER A 52 9.99 1.10 -16.07
C SER A 52 9.59 2.02 -14.94
N ALA A 53 8.40 1.82 -14.38
CA ALA A 53 7.95 2.54 -13.19
C ALA A 53 8.86 2.25 -11.97
N LEU A 54 9.27 1.00 -11.77
CA LEU A 54 10.24 0.64 -10.71
C LEU A 54 11.61 1.30 -10.92
N GLN A 55 12.07 1.48 -12.16
CA GLN A 55 13.31 2.22 -12.46
C GLN A 55 13.19 3.72 -12.13
N GLU A 56 12.03 4.30 -12.39
CA GLU A 56 11.74 5.69 -11.98
C GLU A 56 11.70 5.82 -10.46
N LEU A 57 11.07 4.86 -9.76
CA LEU A 57 11.07 4.78 -8.30
C LEU A 57 12.49 4.74 -7.76
N GLU A 58 13.37 3.88 -8.30
CA GLU A 58 14.76 3.79 -7.84
C GLU A 58 15.51 5.12 -7.97
N LYS A 59 15.36 5.78 -9.13
CA LYS A 59 15.97 7.10 -9.37
C LYS A 59 15.44 8.14 -8.37
N ALA A 60 14.13 8.20 -8.17
CA ALA A 60 13.51 9.14 -7.24
C ALA A 60 13.93 8.88 -5.79
N HIS A 61 14.01 7.60 -5.38
CA HIS A 61 14.47 7.19 -4.06
C HIS A 61 15.93 7.59 -3.82
N ARG A 62 16.81 7.32 -4.79
CA ARG A 62 18.23 7.72 -4.74
C ARG A 62 18.38 9.24 -4.66
N ALA A 63 17.61 9.98 -5.44
CA ALA A 63 17.66 11.44 -5.44
C ALA A 63 17.24 12.02 -4.09
N ARG A 64 16.24 11.42 -3.42
CA ARG A 64 15.67 11.95 -2.17
C ARG A 64 16.44 11.48 -0.94
N PHE A 65 16.86 10.23 -0.87
CA PHE A 65 17.44 9.63 0.33
C PHE A 65 18.94 9.35 0.19
N HIS A 66 19.54 9.66 -0.95
CA HIS A 66 20.98 9.44 -1.26
C HIS A 66 21.43 7.99 -1.10
N SER A 67 20.50 7.04 -1.04
CA SER A 67 20.74 5.60 -0.91
C SER A 67 19.62 4.81 -1.58
N THR A 68 19.92 3.60 -2.04
CA THR A 68 18.96 2.56 -2.42
C THR A 68 19.18 1.27 -1.64
N GLU A 69 20.08 1.30 -0.67
CA GLU A 69 20.26 0.21 0.26
C GLU A 69 18.93 -0.09 0.97
N ARG A 70 18.59 -1.37 1.13
CA ARG A 70 17.31 -1.81 1.71
C ARG A 70 16.05 -1.39 0.94
N LEU A 71 16.19 -0.97 -0.33
CA LEU A 71 15.09 -0.89 -1.29
C LEU A 71 15.24 -2.04 -2.29
N LEU A 72 14.31 -2.99 -2.25
CA LEU A 72 14.32 -4.18 -3.09
C LEU A 72 13.18 -4.07 -4.12
N LEU A 73 13.55 -4.00 -5.39
CA LEU A 73 12.59 -3.86 -6.49
C LEU A 73 12.25 -5.24 -7.05
N LEU A 74 10.98 -5.56 -7.09
CA LEU A 74 10.48 -6.81 -7.63
C LEU A 74 9.48 -6.55 -8.76
N SER A 75 9.92 -6.80 -10.01
CA SER A 75 9.03 -6.73 -11.17
C SER A 75 8.16 -7.99 -11.22
N SER A 76 6.96 -7.91 -10.64
CA SER A 76 6.05 -9.05 -10.49
C SER A 76 4.61 -8.60 -10.29
N ASP A 77 3.68 -9.51 -10.55
CA ASP A 77 2.27 -9.32 -10.24
C ASP A 77 1.97 -9.87 -8.83
N PHE A 78 1.65 -8.99 -7.91
CA PHE A 78 1.40 -9.36 -6.52
C PHE A 78 0.09 -10.14 -6.30
N SER A 79 -0.75 -10.30 -7.32
CA SER A 79 -1.91 -11.20 -7.26
C SER A 79 -1.55 -12.69 -7.37
N HIS A 80 -0.27 -12.96 -7.63
CA HIS A 80 0.32 -14.30 -7.66
C HIS A 80 1.28 -14.52 -6.48
N PRO A 81 1.63 -15.77 -6.14
CA PRO A 81 2.58 -16.05 -5.08
C PRO A 81 3.92 -15.34 -5.29
N LEU A 82 4.42 -14.67 -4.25
CA LEU A 82 5.69 -13.97 -4.22
C LEU A 82 6.61 -14.58 -3.16
N SER A 83 7.90 -14.60 -3.44
CA SER A 83 8.91 -14.96 -2.43
C SER A 83 9.31 -13.71 -1.64
N LEU A 84 8.50 -13.38 -0.63
CA LEU A 84 8.76 -12.29 0.30
C LEU A 84 9.06 -12.85 1.69
N PRO A 85 9.91 -12.20 2.49
CA PRO A 85 10.03 -12.55 3.91
C PRO A 85 8.74 -12.17 4.64
N PRO A 86 8.48 -12.71 5.85
CA PRO A 86 7.38 -12.23 6.67
C PRO A 86 7.50 -10.73 6.95
N LEU A 87 6.44 -9.97 6.64
CA LEU A 87 6.43 -8.51 6.64
C LEU A 87 5.84 -7.94 7.92
N ASP A 88 6.41 -6.83 8.41
CA ASP A 88 5.85 -6.03 9.49
C ASP A 88 4.66 -5.17 9.01
N GLY A 89 4.66 -4.81 7.72
CA GLY A 89 3.55 -4.11 7.12
C GLY A 89 3.57 -4.11 5.59
N ILE A 90 2.38 -3.85 5.03
CA ILE A 90 2.15 -3.73 3.59
C ILE A 90 1.42 -2.41 3.33
N VAL A 91 1.83 -1.69 2.31
CA VAL A 91 1.08 -0.58 1.71
C VAL A 91 0.45 -1.06 0.41
N MET A 92 -0.84 -0.80 0.25
CA MET A 92 -1.58 -0.93 -1.01
C MET A 92 -2.25 0.40 -1.31
N ALA A 93 -1.64 1.17 -2.20
CA ALA A 93 -2.12 2.50 -2.56
C ALA A 93 -2.55 2.54 -4.02
N ASN A 94 -3.84 2.79 -4.26
CA ASN A 94 -4.42 2.81 -5.60
C ASN A 94 -4.14 1.52 -6.41
N SER A 95 -4.11 0.39 -5.74
CA SER A 95 -3.78 -0.91 -6.35
C SER A 95 -4.88 -1.95 -6.16
N LEU A 96 -5.67 -1.86 -5.09
CA LEU A 96 -6.75 -2.82 -4.80
C LEU A 96 -7.96 -2.64 -5.75
N HIS A 97 -8.22 -1.44 -6.23
CA HIS A 97 -9.33 -1.15 -7.14
C HIS A 97 -9.21 -1.79 -8.53
N PHE A 98 -8.05 -2.34 -8.89
CA PHE A 98 -7.91 -3.11 -10.13
C PHE A 98 -8.52 -4.51 -10.05
N PHE A 99 -8.81 -5.00 -8.86
CA PHE A 99 -9.34 -6.35 -8.65
C PHE A 99 -10.83 -6.31 -8.35
N LYS A 100 -11.60 -7.14 -9.07
CA LYS A 100 -13.03 -7.30 -8.81
C LYS A 100 -13.27 -8.07 -7.51
N ASP A 101 -12.56 -9.19 -7.32
CA ASP A 101 -12.59 -10.01 -6.12
C ASP A 101 -11.52 -9.55 -5.13
N LYS A 102 -11.86 -8.54 -4.33
CA LYS A 102 -10.96 -7.95 -3.36
C LYS A 102 -10.70 -8.85 -2.16
N GLU A 103 -11.69 -9.65 -1.77
CA GLU A 103 -11.53 -10.58 -0.64
C GLU A 103 -10.44 -11.60 -0.93
N LYS A 104 -10.43 -12.16 -2.16
CA LYS A 104 -9.37 -13.07 -2.60
C LYS A 104 -7.99 -12.43 -2.53
N ILE A 105 -7.85 -11.17 -2.99
CA ILE A 105 -6.58 -10.46 -2.94
C ILE A 105 -6.16 -10.17 -1.50
N LEU A 106 -7.09 -9.73 -0.64
CA LEU A 106 -6.80 -9.46 0.77
C LEU A 106 -6.37 -10.74 1.51
N ARG A 107 -7.03 -11.89 1.29
CA ARG A 107 -6.61 -13.19 1.84
C ARG A 107 -5.21 -13.57 1.38
N HIS A 108 -4.88 -13.35 0.12
CA HIS A 108 -3.55 -13.63 -0.41
C HIS A 108 -2.48 -12.72 0.21
N VAL A 109 -2.76 -11.42 0.30
CA VAL A 109 -1.85 -10.43 0.91
C VAL A 109 -1.66 -10.68 2.41
N HIS A 110 -2.69 -11.16 3.10
CA HIS A 110 -2.63 -11.56 4.50
C HIS A 110 -1.50 -12.57 4.78
N GLU A 111 -1.24 -13.50 3.84
CA GLU A 111 -0.22 -14.53 4.01
C GLU A 111 1.21 -13.98 4.08
N PHE A 112 1.47 -12.79 3.52
CA PHE A 112 2.79 -12.16 3.55
C PHE A 112 3.11 -11.48 4.90
N LEU A 113 2.09 -11.16 5.70
CA LEU A 113 2.27 -10.44 6.95
C LEU A 113 2.67 -11.38 8.10
N LYS A 114 3.47 -10.86 9.02
CA LYS A 114 3.64 -11.46 10.36
C LYS A 114 2.32 -11.38 11.13
N PRO A 115 2.11 -12.22 12.18
CA PRO A 115 1.04 -11.97 13.15
C PRO A 115 1.08 -10.52 13.66
N ASN A 116 -0.07 -9.84 13.69
CA ASN A 116 -0.21 -8.41 13.98
C ASN A 116 0.49 -7.47 12.97
N GLY A 117 0.95 -7.96 11.83
CA GLY A 117 1.47 -7.11 10.75
C GLY A 117 0.39 -6.19 10.19
N ALA A 118 0.79 -4.99 9.80
CA ALA A 118 -0.13 -3.93 9.38
C ALA A 118 -0.41 -3.96 7.87
N LEU A 119 -1.66 -3.83 7.47
CA LEU A 119 -2.08 -3.51 6.11
C LEU A 119 -2.57 -2.07 6.05
N LEU A 120 -1.88 -1.23 5.29
CA LEU A 120 -2.27 0.15 5.00
C LEU A 120 -2.91 0.18 3.61
N THR A 121 -4.15 0.61 3.54
CA THR A 121 -4.91 0.72 2.28
C THR A 121 -5.23 2.18 2.02
N ILE A 122 -4.87 2.66 0.81
CA ILE A 122 -5.20 4.01 0.35
C ILE A 122 -5.97 3.87 -0.95
N GLU A 123 -7.24 4.29 -0.97
CA GLU A 123 -8.12 4.12 -2.12
C GLU A 123 -9.09 5.31 -2.27
N TYR A 124 -9.69 5.41 -3.46
CA TYR A 124 -10.77 6.36 -3.71
C TYR A 124 -12.04 5.95 -2.97
N ASN A 125 -12.60 6.88 -2.20
CA ASN A 125 -13.82 6.68 -1.41
C ASN A 125 -15.08 6.88 -2.28
N VAL A 126 -15.27 6.01 -3.26
CA VAL A 126 -16.41 6.01 -4.18
C VAL A 126 -16.89 4.58 -4.45
N ASP A 127 -18.16 4.43 -4.81
CA ASP A 127 -18.80 3.14 -5.10
C ASP A 127 -18.97 2.88 -6.60
N SER A 128 -18.78 3.90 -7.43
CA SER A 128 -18.86 3.78 -8.89
C SER A 128 -17.52 4.08 -9.53
N GLY A 129 -17.08 3.15 -10.38
CA GLY A 129 -15.79 3.21 -11.05
C GLY A 129 -15.82 3.90 -12.41
N ASN A 130 -14.64 4.01 -12.98
CA ASN A 130 -14.40 4.43 -14.35
C ASN A 130 -13.29 3.58 -14.98
N MET A 131 -12.86 3.94 -16.19
CA MET A 131 -11.80 3.21 -16.91
C MET A 131 -10.47 3.11 -16.13
N TRP A 132 -10.15 4.10 -15.31
CA TRP A 132 -8.89 4.19 -14.57
C TRP A 132 -8.98 3.59 -13.16
N VAL A 133 -10.19 3.56 -12.59
CA VAL A 133 -10.51 2.99 -11.28
C VAL A 133 -11.70 2.05 -11.47
N PRO A 134 -11.47 0.85 -12.05
CA PRO A 134 -12.56 0.00 -12.54
C PRO A 134 -13.45 -0.56 -11.41
N HIS A 135 -12.88 -0.85 -10.25
CA HIS A 135 -13.57 -1.46 -9.12
C HIS A 135 -13.20 -0.73 -7.82
N PRO A 136 -13.64 0.53 -7.62
CA PRO A 136 -13.32 1.27 -6.40
C PRO A 136 -13.89 0.59 -5.16
N LEU A 137 -13.49 1.10 -4.01
CA LEU A 137 -13.84 0.52 -2.73
C LEU A 137 -14.03 1.65 -1.71
N THR A 138 -15.26 1.90 -1.27
CA THR A 138 -15.48 2.85 -0.18
C THR A 138 -14.88 2.34 1.13
N PHE A 139 -14.60 3.25 2.06
CA PHE A 139 -14.12 2.85 3.39
C PHE A 139 -15.11 1.93 4.09
N GLU A 140 -16.41 2.20 3.98
CA GLU A 140 -17.47 1.39 4.59
C GLU A 140 -17.47 -0.05 4.04
N THR A 141 -17.30 -0.20 2.73
CA THR A 141 -17.19 -1.53 2.10
C THR A 141 -15.89 -2.23 2.53
N TYR A 142 -14.77 -1.50 2.57
CA TYR A 142 -13.49 -2.05 3.04
C TYR A 142 -13.56 -2.48 4.51
N HIS A 143 -14.20 -1.68 5.37
CA HIS A 143 -14.40 -1.97 6.79
C HIS A 143 -15.16 -3.28 7.01
N THR A 144 -16.15 -3.56 6.16
CA THR A 144 -16.90 -4.83 6.21
C THR A 144 -16.10 -6.01 5.63
N LEU A 145 -15.32 -5.77 4.57
CA LEU A 145 -14.66 -6.82 3.80
C LEU A 145 -13.38 -7.35 4.48
N ALA A 146 -12.56 -6.49 5.07
CA ALA A 146 -11.25 -6.85 5.61
C ALA A 146 -11.31 -7.92 6.71
N PRO A 147 -12.29 -7.91 7.66
CA PRO A 147 -12.43 -8.98 8.64
C PRO A 147 -12.69 -10.36 8.02
N HIS A 148 -13.44 -10.45 6.93
CA HIS A 148 -13.67 -11.71 6.21
C HIS A 148 -12.39 -12.29 5.59
N ALA A 149 -11.39 -11.43 5.36
CA ALA A 149 -10.09 -11.82 4.81
C ALA A 149 -9.01 -12.05 5.88
N GLY A 150 -9.38 -12.09 7.18
CA GLY A 150 -8.45 -12.39 8.27
C GLY A 150 -7.77 -11.16 8.87
N PHE A 151 -8.29 -9.96 8.62
CA PHE A 151 -7.81 -8.73 9.23
C PHE A 151 -8.70 -8.26 10.38
N SER A 152 -8.16 -7.42 11.25
CA SER A 152 -8.96 -6.66 12.21
C SER A 152 -9.91 -5.71 11.47
N GLU A 153 -10.90 -5.17 12.18
CA GLU A 153 -11.67 -4.04 11.65
C GLU A 153 -10.72 -2.89 11.25
N PRO A 154 -10.82 -2.38 10.01
CA PRO A 154 -10.00 -1.26 9.57
C PRO A 154 -10.28 0.01 10.36
N ARG A 155 -9.23 0.66 10.82
CA ARG A 155 -9.30 2.00 11.42
C ARG A 155 -9.00 3.05 10.35
N LEU A 156 -9.91 3.98 10.16
CA LEU A 156 -9.70 5.14 9.30
C LEU A 156 -8.55 5.99 9.84
N LEU A 157 -7.59 6.33 8.98
CA LEU A 157 -6.45 7.19 9.31
C LEU A 157 -6.68 8.63 8.88
N ALA A 158 -7.05 8.82 7.61
CA ALA A 158 -7.29 10.12 7.03
C ALA A 158 -8.28 10.05 5.85
N LYS A 159 -8.91 11.18 5.56
CA LYS A 159 -9.64 11.45 4.32
C LYS A 159 -9.09 12.74 3.72
N VAL A 160 -8.82 12.75 2.42
CA VAL A 160 -8.33 13.93 1.71
C VAL A 160 -9.11 14.12 0.40
N PRO A 161 -9.46 15.37 0.04
CA PRO A 161 -10.12 15.65 -1.23
C PRO A 161 -9.27 15.19 -2.42
N SER A 162 -9.91 14.60 -3.43
CA SER A 162 -9.28 14.26 -4.70
C SER A 162 -9.87 15.11 -5.83
N ARG A 163 -8.99 15.64 -6.69
CA ARG A 163 -9.41 16.34 -7.91
C ARG A 163 -9.93 15.40 -8.99
N PHE A 164 -9.65 14.09 -8.85
CA PHE A 164 -10.04 13.09 -9.84
C PHE A 164 -11.36 12.39 -9.47
N LEU A 165 -11.47 11.84 -8.25
CA LEU A 165 -12.66 11.13 -7.76
C LEU A 165 -12.92 11.49 -6.28
N ARG A 166 -13.69 12.56 -6.05
CA ARG A 166 -14.17 13.04 -4.75
C ARG A 166 -13.11 13.11 -3.66
N GLU A 167 -12.78 11.98 -3.02
CA GLU A 167 -11.82 11.91 -1.93
C GLU A 167 -11.05 10.58 -1.94
N PHE A 168 -9.86 10.60 -1.35
CA PHE A 168 -9.15 9.41 -0.89
C PHE A 168 -9.46 9.15 0.58
N TYR A 169 -9.41 7.89 0.97
CA TYR A 169 -9.19 7.51 2.37
C TYR A 169 -7.87 6.76 2.52
N SER A 170 -7.29 6.82 3.70
CA SER A 170 -6.29 5.85 4.15
C SER A 170 -6.81 5.15 5.39
N ALA A 171 -6.52 3.86 5.50
CA ALA A 171 -6.94 3.03 6.61
C ALA A 171 -5.86 2.02 6.97
N ILE A 172 -5.87 1.55 8.21
CA ILE A 172 -5.00 0.49 8.71
C ILE A 172 -5.83 -0.65 9.29
N ALA A 173 -5.46 -1.88 8.94
CA ALA A 173 -5.95 -3.09 9.55
C ALA A 173 -4.76 -3.99 9.92
N TYR A 174 -4.94 -4.90 10.84
CA TYR A 174 -3.87 -5.79 11.32
C TYR A 174 -4.23 -7.24 11.02
N ARG A 175 -3.22 -8.04 10.64
CA ARG A 175 -3.39 -9.47 10.52
C ARG A 175 -3.83 -10.04 11.87
N ILE A 176 -4.99 -10.72 11.91
CA ILE A 176 -5.43 -11.56 13.02
C ILE A 176 -5.10 -13.02 12.72
N GLU A 177 -4.93 -13.83 13.76
CA GLU A 177 -4.57 -15.25 13.67
C GLU A 177 -5.60 -16.07 12.87
#